data_b02da60d4f224fc43217301a5f9614a3
#
_entry.id   b02da60d4f224fc43217301a5f9614a3
#
_cell.length_a   1.000
_cell.length_b   1.000
_cell.length_c   1.000
_cell.angle_alpha   90.00
_cell.angle_beta   90.00
_cell.angle_gamma   90.00
#
_symmetry.space_group_name_H-M   'P 1'
#
loop_
_entity.id
_entity.type
_entity.pdbx_description
1 polymer ?
#
loop_
_entity_poly.entity_id
_entity_poly.type
_entity_poly.pdbx_seq_one_letter_code
_entity_poly.pdbx_strand_id
1 'polypeptide(L)'
;LHGPPAVRPTSGITRLVLAPDEVVPASGRQLGFWGGVSAADERAGRACARVVGLMGPGSVRIPEWRGGRDPGDRVVLVPFVEPLREGGSGACPGRGGKPEVEPWPGALPGPSPAAVHLEPVVVDVVDAAGAPVGVDGRSRLSAPPDRLIVPQPPAGSRQVVAPGERVVAWAGPWPVDERWWDPLRRRRRVRLQVVTADGTALLVVLTDGRWTVAATYD
;
A
#
# COMPACT_ATOMS: atom_id res chain seq x y z
N LEU A 1 -34.16 -24.63 7.79
CA LEU A 1 -34.79 -25.03 6.53
C LEU A 1 -36.26 -24.57 6.55
N HIS A 2 -36.52 -23.34 6.06
CA HIS A 2 -37.85 -22.76 5.97
C HIS A 2 -38.32 -22.84 4.52
N GLY A 3 -38.54 -24.06 4.04
CA GLY A 3 -39.25 -24.26 2.80
C GLY A 3 -40.79 -24.31 3.02
N PRO A 4 -41.61 -24.07 1.99
CA PRO A 4 -43.05 -24.19 2.09
C PRO A 4 -43.44 -25.59 2.64
N PRO A 5 -44.52 -25.73 3.42
CA PRO A 5 -44.86 -26.97 4.13
C PRO A 5 -44.96 -28.22 3.22
N ALA A 6 -45.27 -28.04 1.92
CA ALA A 6 -45.41 -29.10 0.95
C ALA A 6 -44.07 -29.79 0.53
N VAL A 7 -42.92 -29.19 0.92
CA VAL A 7 -41.55 -29.68 0.54
C VAL A 7 -40.83 -30.35 1.72
N ARG A 8 -41.49 -30.45 2.87
CA ARG A 8 -40.86 -31.07 4.04
C ARG A 8 -40.93 -32.60 3.92
N PRO A 9 -39.79 -33.30 4.09
CA PRO A 9 -39.80 -34.75 4.09
C PRO A 9 -40.62 -35.28 5.27
N THR A 10 -41.50 -36.25 5.03
CA THR A 10 -42.35 -36.87 6.02
C THR A 10 -41.75 -38.15 6.60
N SER A 11 -40.62 -38.60 6.08
CA SER A 11 -39.89 -39.81 6.49
C SER A 11 -38.37 -39.57 6.38
N GLY A 12 -37.57 -40.59 6.69
CA GLY A 12 -36.09 -40.48 6.62
C GLY A 12 -35.61 -40.15 5.20
N ILE A 13 -34.55 -39.33 5.14
CA ILE A 13 -33.93 -38.93 3.89
C ILE A 13 -33.12 -40.13 3.36
N THR A 14 -33.49 -40.64 2.19
CA THR A 14 -32.81 -41.78 1.53
C THR A 14 -31.84 -41.30 0.44
N ARG A 15 -31.99 -40.06 -0.04
CA ARG A 15 -31.11 -39.45 -1.05
C ARG A 15 -31.03 -37.96 -0.86
N LEU A 16 -29.79 -37.42 -0.81
CA LEU A 16 -29.49 -35.98 -0.80
C LEU A 16 -28.69 -35.68 -2.08
N VAL A 17 -29.12 -34.67 -2.84
CA VAL A 17 -28.36 -34.14 -3.97
C VAL A 17 -27.98 -32.68 -3.61
N LEU A 18 -26.70 -32.41 -3.60
CA LEU A 18 -26.16 -31.08 -3.43
C LEU A 18 -25.70 -30.58 -4.80
N ALA A 19 -26.34 -29.53 -5.30
CA ALA A 19 -25.88 -28.81 -6.48
C ALA A 19 -25.23 -27.50 -6.06
N PRO A 20 -23.99 -27.23 -6.47
CA PRO A 20 -23.38 -25.93 -6.19
C PRO A 20 -24.05 -24.86 -7.04
N ASP A 21 -24.53 -23.78 -6.40
CA ASP A 21 -25.17 -22.64 -7.07
C ASP A 21 -24.15 -21.53 -7.33
N GLU A 22 -23.28 -21.28 -6.36
CA GLU A 22 -22.16 -20.33 -6.50
C GLU A 22 -20.83 -21.05 -6.28
N VAL A 23 -19.99 -21.05 -7.31
CA VAL A 23 -18.63 -21.57 -7.24
C VAL A 23 -17.67 -20.39 -7.26
N VAL A 24 -16.98 -20.16 -6.14
CA VAL A 24 -15.91 -19.19 -6.06
C VAL A 24 -14.56 -19.91 -6.00
N PRO A 25 -13.48 -19.34 -6.58
CA PRO A 25 -12.15 -19.92 -6.46
C PRO A 25 -11.79 -20.12 -4.98
N ALA A 26 -11.32 -21.30 -4.63
CA ALA A 26 -10.85 -21.59 -3.29
C ALA A 26 -9.62 -20.75 -2.98
N SER A 27 -9.77 -19.71 -2.16
CA SER A 27 -8.67 -18.84 -1.74
C SER A 27 -7.73 -19.49 -0.70
N GLY A 28 -7.77 -20.81 -0.57
CA GLY A 28 -6.97 -21.56 0.41
C GLY A 28 -7.37 -21.33 1.88
N ARG A 29 -8.51 -20.71 2.11
CA ARG A 29 -9.04 -20.41 3.46
C ARG A 29 -10.18 -21.36 3.80
N GLN A 30 -9.90 -22.37 4.56
CA GLN A 30 -10.95 -23.07 5.30
C GLN A 30 -11.11 -22.34 6.65
N LEU A 31 -12.10 -21.48 6.74
CA LEU A 31 -12.51 -20.92 8.03
C LEU A 31 -13.18 -22.05 8.83
N GLY A 32 -12.75 -22.26 10.07
CA GLY A 32 -13.48 -23.12 11.00
C GLY A 32 -14.91 -22.58 11.15
N PHE A 33 -15.86 -23.45 11.47
CA PHE A 33 -17.27 -23.12 11.65
C PHE A 33 -17.50 -21.92 12.62
N TRP A 34 -16.55 -21.65 13.49
CA TRP A 34 -16.54 -20.58 14.49
C TRP A 34 -15.50 -19.49 14.20
N GLY A 35 -15.00 -19.36 12.98
CA GLY A 35 -14.08 -18.28 12.61
C GLY A 35 -12.65 -18.40 13.19
N GLY A 36 -12.19 -19.59 13.51
CA GLY A 36 -10.87 -19.82 14.09
C GLY A 36 -9.69 -19.50 13.16
N VAL A 37 -8.52 -19.33 13.74
CA VAL A 37 -7.24 -19.15 13.04
C VAL A 37 -6.96 -20.39 12.18
N SER A 38 -6.58 -20.22 10.91
CA SER A 38 -6.28 -21.36 10.05
C SER A 38 -4.97 -22.04 10.49
N ALA A 39 -4.86 -23.37 10.25
CA ALA A 39 -3.61 -24.08 10.50
C ALA A 39 -2.38 -23.48 9.78
N ALA A 40 -2.61 -22.78 8.67
CA ALA A 40 -1.56 -22.04 7.96
C ALA A 40 -1.10 -20.80 8.75
N ASP A 41 -2.03 -20.07 9.36
CA ASP A 41 -1.69 -18.90 10.18
C ASP A 41 -0.97 -19.29 11.47
N GLU A 42 -1.37 -20.40 12.08
CA GLU A 42 -0.65 -20.93 13.25
C GLU A 42 0.78 -21.34 12.90
N ARG A 43 0.98 -21.97 11.72
CA ARG A 43 2.32 -22.31 11.26
C ARG A 43 3.16 -21.05 10.99
N ALA A 44 2.57 -20.06 10.34
CA ALA A 44 3.22 -18.77 10.09
C ALA A 44 3.58 -18.05 11.39
N GLY A 45 2.66 -18.00 12.35
CA GLY A 45 2.89 -17.43 13.68
C GLY A 45 4.07 -18.13 14.40
N ARG A 46 4.09 -19.46 14.43
CA ARG A 46 5.22 -20.20 15.02
C ARG A 46 6.54 -19.95 14.30
N ALA A 47 6.53 -19.84 12.98
CA ALA A 47 7.73 -19.52 12.21
C ALA A 47 8.24 -18.11 12.55
N CYS A 48 7.35 -17.11 12.59
CA CYS A 48 7.69 -15.75 12.99
C CYS A 48 8.25 -15.69 14.43
N ALA A 49 7.59 -16.35 15.39
CA ALA A 49 8.05 -16.42 16.76
C ALA A 49 9.46 -17.04 16.86
N ARG A 50 9.72 -18.10 16.08
CA ARG A 50 11.05 -18.73 16.03
C ARG A 50 12.12 -17.76 15.50
N VAL A 51 11.83 -17.00 14.44
CA VAL A 51 12.76 -15.99 13.90
C VAL A 51 13.03 -14.91 14.94
N VAL A 52 11.98 -14.42 15.62
CA VAL A 52 12.12 -13.43 16.69
C VAL A 52 12.97 -13.98 17.84
N GLY A 53 12.78 -15.25 18.22
CA GLY A 53 13.58 -15.90 19.24
C GLY A 53 15.07 -16.04 18.88
N LEU A 54 15.39 -16.22 17.61
CA LEU A 54 16.77 -16.35 17.11
C LEU A 54 17.46 -15.01 16.86
N MET A 55 16.73 -14.02 16.34
CA MET A 55 17.30 -12.76 15.84
C MET A 55 16.94 -11.54 16.70
N GLY A 56 16.12 -11.72 17.72
CA GLY A 56 15.68 -10.68 18.63
C GLY A 56 14.38 -9.99 18.23
N PRO A 57 13.80 -9.19 19.16
CA PRO A 57 12.57 -8.44 18.93
C PRO A 57 12.76 -7.41 17.82
N GLY A 58 11.77 -7.30 16.94
CA GLY A 58 11.80 -6.37 15.81
C GLY A 58 12.43 -6.93 14.52
N SER A 59 13.01 -8.15 14.55
CA SER A 59 13.52 -8.85 13.35
C SER A 59 12.41 -9.24 12.38
N VAL A 60 11.20 -9.48 12.90
CA VAL A 60 10.01 -9.71 12.09
C VAL A 60 9.04 -8.55 12.27
N ARG A 61 8.60 -7.96 11.16
CA ARG A 61 7.60 -6.90 11.16
C ARG A 61 6.43 -7.31 10.29
N ILE A 62 5.23 -6.91 10.70
CA ILE A 62 3.98 -7.20 9.98
C ILE A 62 3.42 -5.90 9.43
N PRO A 63 2.97 -5.87 8.17
CA PRO A 63 2.28 -4.73 7.63
C PRO A 63 0.90 -4.60 8.27
N GLU A 64 0.64 -3.44 8.85
CA GLU A 64 -0.65 -3.06 9.41
C GLU A 64 -1.25 -1.93 8.60
N TRP A 65 -2.51 -2.08 8.19
CA TRP A 65 -3.20 -1.07 7.42
C TRP A 65 -3.68 0.05 8.34
N ARG A 66 -3.21 1.27 8.10
CA ARG A 66 -3.60 2.45 8.88
C ARG A 66 -4.47 3.44 8.14
N GLY A 67 -4.61 3.26 6.84
CA GLY A 67 -5.19 4.29 5.98
C GLY A 67 -4.18 5.40 5.72
N GLY A 68 -4.59 6.40 4.99
CA GLY A 68 -3.71 7.51 4.59
C GLY A 68 -3.87 7.81 3.12
N ARG A 69 -3.53 9.05 2.74
CA ARG A 69 -3.72 9.54 1.38
C ARG A 69 -2.54 9.22 0.48
N ASP A 70 -1.35 9.10 1.04
CA ASP A 70 -0.17 8.67 0.32
C ASP A 70 0.07 7.17 0.46
N PRO A 71 0.65 6.52 -0.55
CA PRO A 71 1.00 5.11 -0.47
C PRO A 71 1.85 4.77 0.76
N GLY A 72 2.80 5.62 1.15
CA GLY A 72 3.64 5.43 2.32
C GLY A 72 2.93 5.56 3.66
N ASP A 73 1.80 6.27 3.70
CA ASP A 73 1.04 6.46 4.93
C ASP A 73 -0.01 5.35 5.14
N ARG A 74 -0.27 4.52 4.11
CA ARG A 74 -1.32 3.49 4.15
C ARG A 74 -0.99 2.29 5.00
N VAL A 75 0.27 1.93 5.07
CA VAL A 75 0.76 0.74 5.75
C VAL A 75 1.88 1.13 6.69
N VAL A 76 1.84 0.60 7.91
CA VAL A 76 2.95 0.70 8.85
C VAL A 76 3.45 -0.69 9.18
N LEU A 77 4.76 -0.83 9.31
CA LEU A 77 5.38 -2.07 9.74
C LEU A 77 5.47 -2.08 11.26
N VAL A 78 4.69 -2.95 11.91
CA VAL A 78 4.72 -3.14 13.36
C VAL A 78 5.54 -4.39 13.70
N PRO A 79 6.28 -4.41 14.83
CA PRO A 79 6.95 -5.61 15.28
C PRO A 79 5.95 -6.76 15.48
N PHE A 80 6.35 -7.98 15.09
CA PHE A 80 5.56 -9.17 15.37
C PHE A 80 5.54 -9.40 16.89
N VAL A 81 4.34 -9.48 17.45
CA VAL A 81 4.10 -9.92 18.82
C VAL A 81 3.29 -11.19 18.74
N GLU A 82 3.77 -12.26 19.36
CA GLU A 82 3.02 -13.52 19.42
C GLU A 82 1.70 -13.28 20.16
N PRO A 83 0.54 -13.58 19.55
CA PRO A 83 -0.74 -13.39 20.23
C PRO A 83 -0.80 -14.32 21.43
N LEU A 84 -0.86 -13.76 22.64
CA LEU A 84 -1.13 -14.50 23.86
C LEU A 84 -2.45 -15.27 23.69
N ARG A 85 -2.43 -16.55 23.97
CA ARG A 85 -3.55 -17.50 23.76
C ARG A 85 -4.71 -17.30 24.72
N GLU A 86 -5.15 -16.11 25.00
CA GLU A 86 -6.34 -15.86 25.81
C GLU A 86 -7.45 -15.30 24.92
N GLY A 87 -8.36 -16.18 24.47
CA GLY A 87 -9.77 -15.88 24.14
C GLY A 87 -10.10 -14.76 23.14
N GLY A 88 -9.12 -14.06 22.63
CA GLY A 88 -9.29 -12.97 21.68
C GLY A 88 -9.18 -13.47 20.25
N SER A 89 -10.05 -13.01 19.39
CA SER A 89 -10.01 -13.20 17.94
C SER A 89 -8.57 -13.00 17.44
N GLY A 90 -7.81 -14.08 17.32
CA GLY A 90 -6.43 -14.10 16.86
C GLY A 90 -6.32 -13.82 15.37
N ALA A 91 -6.88 -12.70 14.94
CA ALA A 91 -6.58 -12.14 13.63
C ALA A 91 -5.12 -11.71 13.66
N CYS A 92 -4.26 -12.34 12.88
CA CYS A 92 -2.95 -11.77 12.59
C CYS A 92 -3.17 -10.30 12.21
N PRO A 93 -2.49 -9.35 12.90
CA PRO A 93 -2.53 -7.96 12.48
C PRO A 93 -2.09 -7.92 11.00
N GLY A 94 -2.88 -7.32 10.13
CA GLY A 94 -2.65 -7.34 8.69
C GLY A 94 -3.72 -8.05 7.87
N ARG A 95 -4.68 -8.73 8.49
CA ARG A 95 -5.83 -9.37 7.80
C ARG A 95 -7.00 -8.44 7.50
N GLY A 96 -6.95 -7.18 7.86
CA GLY A 96 -7.88 -6.19 7.32
C GLY A 96 -7.73 -6.19 5.81
N GLY A 97 -8.74 -6.62 5.07
CA GLY A 97 -8.78 -6.44 3.61
C GLY A 97 -8.47 -4.97 3.30
N LYS A 98 -7.83 -4.71 2.16
CA LYS A 98 -7.62 -3.34 1.70
C LYS A 98 -8.97 -2.62 1.81
N PRO A 99 -9.14 -1.60 2.67
CA PRO A 99 -10.40 -0.88 2.72
C PRO A 99 -10.64 -0.30 1.34
N GLU A 100 -11.86 -0.44 0.85
CA GLU A 100 -12.28 0.23 -0.36
C GLU A 100 -12.20 1.73 -0.09
N VAL A 101 -11.19 2.37 -0.64
CA VAL A 101 -10.97 3.81 -0.45
C VAL A 101 -11.86 4.50 -1.46
N GLU A 102 -12.89 5.16 -0.98
CA GLU A 102 -13.73 6.00 -1.84
C GLU A 102 -12.89 7.04 -2.59
N PRO A 103 -13.24 7.34 -3.85
CA PRO A 103 -12.54 8.35 -4.62
C PRO A 103 -12.68 9.72 -3.93
N TRP A 104 -11.56 10.43 -3.81
CA TRP A 104 -11.50 11.77 -3.25
C TRP A 104 -10.68 12.69 -4.16
N PRO A 105 -10.93 14.03 -4.13
CA PRO A 105 -10.17 14.96 -4.96
C PRO A 105 -8.67 14.87 -4.67
N GLY A 106 -7.86 14.66 -5.72
CA GLY A 106 -6.42 14.46 -5.60
C GLY A 106 -6.01 13.00 -5.31
N ALA A 107 -6.94 12.03 -5.32
CA ALA A 107 -6.58 10.62 -5.26
C ALA A 107 -5.66 10.23 -6.43
N LEU A 108 -4.61 9.46 -6.16
CA LEU A 108 -3.78 8.90 -7.22
C LEU A 108 -4.59 7.87 -8.01
N PRO A 109 -4.55 7.93 -9.36
CA PRO A 109 -5.18 6.90 -10.16
C PRO A 109 -4.50 5.53 -9.96
N GLY A 110 -5.23 4.47 -10.24
CA GLY A 110 -4.64 3.14 -10.30
C GLY A 110 -3.70 2.95 -11.51
N PRO A 111 -2.81 1.97 -11.45
CA PRO A 111 -2.59 1.01 -10.38
C PRO A 111 -1.88 1.60 -9.14
N SER A 112 -1.90 0.88 -8.01
CA SER A 112 -1.08 1.25 -6.85
C SER A 112 0.40 0.97 -7.14
N PRO A 113 1.34 1.75 -6.57
CA PRO A 113 2.76 1.45 -6.71
C PRO A 113 3.11 0.03 -6.25
N ALA A 114 4.05 -0.61 -6.95
CA ALA A 114 4.56 -1.92 -6.61
C ALA A 114 5.49 -1.89 -5.39
N ALA A 115 6.29 -0.84 -5.29
CA ALA A 115 7.20 -0.62 -4.16
C ALA A 115 7.06 0.80 -3.61
N VAL A 116 6.96 0.90 -2.28
CA VAL A 116 6.97 2.18 -1.55
C VAL A 116 8.28 2.30 -0.79
N HIS A 117 9.00 3.40 -0.99
CA HIS A 117 10.29 3.61 -0.36
C HIS A 117 10.10 4.11 1.08
N LEU A 118 10.63 3.36 2.04
CA LEU A 118 10.63 3.76 3.46
C LEU A 118 11.47 5.03 3.70
N GLU A 119 12.53 5.17 2.92
CA GLU A 119 13.39 6.36 2.87
C GLU A 119 13.30 6.94 1.46
N PRO A 120 12.43 7.94 1.23
CA PRO A 120 12.28 8.57 -0.07
C PRO A 120 13.60 9.21 -0.54
N VAL A 121 13.93 8.99 -1.80
CA VAL A 121 15.17 9.52 -2.40
C VAL A 121 14.95 10.96 -2.84
N VAL A 122 15.78 11.88 -2.37
CA VAL A 122 15.74 13.29 -2.78
C VAL A 122 16.17 13.41 -4.23
N VAL A 123 15.39 14.15 -5.02
CA VAL A 123 15.66 14.44 -6.43
C VAL A 123 15.36 15.90 -6.74
N ASP A 124 16.07 16.45 -7.70
CA ASP A 124 15.69 17.69 -8.33
C ASP A 124 14.91 17.36 -9.61
N VAL A 125 13.74 17.99 -9.76
CA VAL A 125 12.94 17.94 -10.98
C VAL A 125 13.20 19.20 -11.74
N VAL A 126 13.75 19.07 -12.94
CA VAL A 126 14.09 20.23 -13.79
C VAL A 126 13.35 20.17 -15.13
N ASP A 127 13.15 21.35 -15.70
CA ASP A 127 12.57 21.52 -17.04
C ASP A 127 13.64 21.35 -18.16
N ALA A 128 13.24 21.51 -19.40
CA ALA A 128 14.11 21.40 -20.56
C ALA A 128 15.25 22.44 -20.60
N ALA A 129 15.09 23.55 -19.89
CA ALA A 129 16.14 24.59 -19.75
C ALA A 129 17.06 24.30 -18.55
N GLY A 130 16.78 23.26 -17.75
CA GLY A 130 17.50 22.94 -16.54
C GLY A 130 17.07 23.77 -15.32
N ALA A 131 15.98 24.53 -15.42
CA ALA A 131 15.43 25.28 -14.29
C ALA A 131 14.60 24.38 -13.38
N PRO A 132 14.62 24.60 -12.04
CA PRO A 132 13.84 23.79 -11.11
C PRO A 132 12.34 23.90 -11.36
N VAL A 133 11.66 22.76 -11.41
CA VAL A 133 10.20 22.68 -11.50
C VAL A 133 9.60 22.83 -10.10
N GLY A 134 8.83 23.88 -9.91
CA GLY A 134 8.08 24.16 -8.69
C GLY A 134 6.57 24.01 -8.89
N VAL A 135 5.82 24.24 -7.82
CA VAL A 135 4.35 24.23 -7.81
C VAL A 135 3.84 25.51 -7.17
N ASP A 136 2.95 26.19 -7.84
CA ASP A 136 2.34 27.43 -7.33
C ASP A 136 1.25 27.17 -6.26
N GLY A 137 0.70 28.26 -5.71
CA GLY A 137 -0.38 28.20 -4.72
C GLY A 137 -1.66 27.53 -5.21
N ARG A 138 -1.86 27.44 -6.53
CA ARG A 138 -3.00 26.79 -7.19
C ARG A 138 -2.68 25.36 -7.64
N SER A 139 -1.57 24.81 -7.17
CA SER A 139 -1.10 23.47 -7.52
C SER A 139 -0.79 23.28 -9.01
N ARG A 140 -0.34 24.33 -9.70
CA ARG A 140 0.14 24.25 -11.07
C ARG A 140 1.65 24.13 -11.09
N LEU A 141 2.19 23.31 -11.98
CA LEU A 141 3.62 23.22 -12.22
C LEU A 141 4.11 24.52 -12.90
N SER A 142 5.31 24.97 -12.54
CA SER A 142 5.98 26.10 -13.17
C SER A 142 6.37 25.81 -14.63
N ALA A 143 6.73 24.54 -14.91
CA ALA A 143 7.06 24.05 -16.25
C ALA A 143 6.84 22.52 -16.31
N PRO A 144 6.76 21.93 -17.52
CA PRO A 144 6.80 20.48 -17.68
C PRO A 144 8.12 19.89 -17.16
N PRO A 145 8.09 18.78 -16.42
CA PRO A 145 9.31 18.09 -15.99
C PRO A 145 10.01 17.43 -17.18
N ASP A 146 11.34 17.62 -17.31
CA ASP A 146 12.16 17.04 -18.37
C ASP A 146 13.18 16.04 -17.82
N ARG A 147 13.76 16.29 -16.63
CA ARG A 147 14.74 15.40 -16.01
C ARG A 147 14.57 15.28 -14.50
N LEU A 148 15.00 14.12 -14.00
CA LEU A 148 15.20 13.85 -12.59
C LEU A 148 16.71 13.79 -12.31
N ILE A 149 17.18 14.63 -11.39
CA ILE A 149 18.59 14.68 -10.99
C ILE A 149 18.68 14.25 -9.53
N VAL A 150 19.47 13.24 -9.24
CA VAL A 150 19.79 12.83 -7.87
C VAL A 150 21.01 13.62 -7.39
N PRO A 151 20.85 14.61 -6.50
CA PRO A 151 21.95 15.50 -6.11
C PRO A 151 23.10 14.75 -5.44
N GLN A 152 22.78 13.75 -4.64
CA GLN A 152 23.75 12.94 -3.92
C GLN A 152 23.14 11.58 -3.56
N PRO A 153 23.49 10.50 -4.29
CA PRO A 153 23.01 9.18 -3.91
C PRO A 153 23.62 8.78 -2.56
N PRO A 154 22.82 8.28 -1.60
CA PRO A 154 23.35 7.77 -0.34
C PRO A 154 24.36 6.65 -0.61
N ALA A 155 25.50 6.67 0.06
CA ALA A 155 26.54 5.64 -0.09
C ALA A 155 25.94 4.25 0.22
N GLY A 156 26.04 3.31 -0.73
CA GLY A 156 25.52 1.95 -0.57
C GLY A 156 24.02 1.77 -0.80
N SER A 157 23.28 2.80 -1.19
CA SER A 157 21.86 2.66 -1.53
C SER A 157 21.69 2.04 -2.94
N ARG A 158 20.65 1.19 -3.07
CA ARG A 158 20.21 0.75 -4.39
C ARG A 158 19.72 1.98 -5.16
N GLN A 159 20.36 2.27 -6.27
CA GLN A 159 20.00 3.43 -7.09
C GLN A 159 18.61 3.22 -7.68
N VAL A 160 17.68 4.07 -7.29
CA VAL A 160 16.27 4.05 -7.73
C VAL A 160 16.09 4.82 -9.03
N VAL A 161 16.94 5.82 -9.26
CA VAL A 161 16.91 6.71 -10.43
C VAL A 161 18.35 6.86 -10.93
N ALA A 162 18.56 6.70 -12.23
CA ALA A 162 19.86 7.00 -12.83
C ALA A 162 20.16 8.51 -12.76
N PRO A 163 21.43 8.92 -12.66
CA PRO A 163 21.78 10.34 -12.62
C PRO A 163 21.33 11.07 -13.88
N GLY A 164 20.52 12.14 -13.72
CA GLY A 164 20.06 12.95 -14.86
C GLY A 164 19.06 12.24 -15.78
N GLU A 165 18.28 11.31 -15.25
CA GLU A 165 17.32 10.50 -16.00
C GLU A 165 16.25 11.38 -16.66
N ARG A 166 15.98 11.17 -17.94
CA ARG A 166 15.04 11.93 -18.72
C ARG A 166 13.60 11.48 -18.46
N VAL A 167 12.68 12.41 -18.27
CA VAL A 167 11.24 12.17 -18.16
C VAL A 167 10.66 12.13 -19.58
N VAL A 168 10.01 11.01 -19.93
CA VAL A 168 9.37 10.84 -21.25
C VAL A 168 7.85 11.02 -21.18
N ALA A 169 7.26 10.79 -20.00
CA ALA A 169 5.84 11.05 -19.75
C ALA A 169 5.61 11.40 -18.28
N TRP A 170 4.56 12.14 -18.02
CA TRP A 170 4.15 12.47 -16.66
C TRP A 170 2.65 12.71 -16.57
N ALA A 171 2.10 12.58 -15.37
CA ALA A 171 0.72 12.84 -15.05
C ALA A 171 0.59 13.50 -13.67
N GLY A 172 -0.46 14.26 -13.47
CA GLY A 172 -0.69 15.09 -12.29
C GLY A 172 -0.71 16.59 -12.66
N PRO A 173 -0.47 17.48 -11.71
CA PRO A 173 -0.21 17.24 -10.29
C PRO A 173 -1.45 16.84 -9.48
N TRP A 174 -1.27 15.99 -8.50
CA TRP A 174 -2.31 15.62 -7.52
C TRP A 174 -1.97 16.21 -6.16
N PRO A 175 -2.57 17.35 -5.80
CA PRO A 175 -2.31 18.00 -4.52
C PRO A 175 -3.00 17.27 -3.38
N VAL A 176 -2.36 17.29 -2.21
CA VAL A 176 -2.90 16.84 -0.93
C VAL A 176 -2.60 17.89 0.11
N ASP A 177 -3.62 18.39 0.77
CA ASP A 177 -3.50 19.26 1.94
C ASP A 177 -4.12 18.52 3.13
N GLU A 178 -3.27 18.03 4.01
CA GLU A 178 -3.67 17.30 5.22
C GLU A 178 -3.55 18.20 6.42
N ARG A 179 -4.54 18.08 7.32
CA ARG A 179 -4.59 18.83 8.58
C ARG A 179 -4.46 20.34 8.35
N TRP A 180 -5.10 20.84 7.31
CA TRP A 180 -5.09 22.27 6.96
C TRP A 180 -5.53 23.19 8.11
N TRP A 181 -6.26 22.65 9.09
CA TRP A 181 -6.72 23.35 10.30
C TRP A 181 -5.69 23.40 11.44
N ASP A 182 -4.60 22.62 11.36
CA ASP A 182 -3.55 22.57 12.38
C ASP A 182 -2.23 23.07 11.77
N PRO A 183 -1.84 24.34 12.02
CA PRO A 183 -0.64 24.94 11.42
C PRO A 183 0.66 24.18 11.75
N LEU A 184 0.73 23.49 12.91
CA LEU A 184 1.90 22.75 13.32
C LEU A 184 2.01 21.35 12.68
N ARG A 185 0.89 20.81 12.25
CA ARG A 185 0.81 19.45 11.69
C ARG A 185 0.33 19.44 10.23
N ARG A 186 0.10 20.61 9.68
CA ARG A 186 -0.29 20.75 8.27
C ARG A 186 0.78 20.14 7.37
N ARG A 187 0.34 19.32 6.43
CA ARG A 187 1.20 18.76 5.38
C ARG A 187 0.60 19.07 4.03
N ARG A 188 1.26 19.89 3.26
CA ARG A 188 0.91 20.14 1.88
C ARG A 188 1.90 19.40 0.99
N ARG A 189 1.37 18.49 0.18
CA ARG A 189 2.13 17.67 -0.75
C ARG A 189 1.55 17.78 -2.16
N VAL A 190 2.40 17.68 -3.14
CA VAL A 190 1.99 17.56 -4.55
C VAL A 190 2.68 16.35 -5.14
N ARG A 191 1.92 15.54 -5.86
CA ARG A 191 2.40 14.26 -6.38
C ARG A 191 2.34 14.27 -7.90
N LEU A 192 3.38 13.71 -8.53
CA LEU A 192 3.44 13.44 -9.95
C LEU A 192 3.75 11.95 -10.16
N GLN A 193 3.14 11.35 -11.14
CA GLN A 193 3.63 10.12 -11.74
C GLN A 193 4.51 10.51 -12.91
N VAL A 194 5.71 9.97 -12.99
CA VAL A 194 6.64 10.21 -14.07
C VAL A 194 7.13 8.90 -14.64
N VAL A 195 7.35 8.84 -15.94
CA VAL A 195 7.99 7.72 -16.62
C VAL A 195 9.31 8.21 -17.18
N THR A 196 10.37 7.52 -16.85
CA THR A 196 11.73 7.82 -17.27
C THR A 196 12.10 7.11 -18.57
N ALA A 197 13.16 7.54 -19.25
CA ALA A 197 13.54 7.02 -20.56
C ALA A 197 13.91 5.54 -20.54
N ASP A 198 14.35 5.02 -19.40
CA ASP A 198 14.59 3.58 -19.18
C ASP A 198 13.29 2.76 -19.00
N GLY A 199 12.11 3.43 -19.01
CA GLY A 199 10.80 2.80 -18.84
C GLY A 199 10.35 2.69 -17.38
N THR A 200 11.13 3.15 -16.41
CA THR A 200 10.75 3.11 -15.00
C THR A 200 9.66 4.14 -14.69
N ALA A 201 8.57 3.69 -14.08
CA ALA A 201 7.51 4.58 -13.62
C ALA A 201 7.65 4.86 -12.12
N LEU A 202 7.64 6.15 -11.76
CA LEU A 202 7.94 6.64 -10.42
C LEU A 202 6.83 7.54 -9.89
N LEU A 203 6.63 7.52 -8.57
CA LEU A 203 5.86 8.51 -7.85
C LEU A 203 6.82 9.52 -7.23
N VAL A 204 6.81 10.75 -7.73
CA VAL A 204 7.58 11.85 -7.14
C VAL A 204 6.64 12.75 -6.34
N VAL A 205 7.11 13.16 -5.17
CA VAL A 205 6.33 13.94 -4.20
C VAL A 205 7.09 15.20 -3.83
N LEU A 206 6.45 16.34 -3.97
CA LEU A 206 6.93 17.61 -3.48
C LEU A 206 6.39 17.86 -2.08
N THR A 207 7.28 18.02 -1.12
CA THR A 207 6.96 18.40 0.25
C THR A 207 7.96 19.46 0.70
N ASP A 208 7.48 20.57 1.26
CA ASP A 208 8.32 21.65 1.80
C ASP A 208 9.40 22.15 0.79
N GLY A 209 9.02 22.25 -0.49
CA GLY A 209 9.91 22.70 -1.56
C GLY A 209 10.92 21.66 -2.05
N ARG A 210 10.86 20.42 -1.60
CA ARG A 210 11.76 19.34 -2.00
C ARG A 210 11.01 18.23 -2.71
N TRP A 211 11.52 17.81 -3.85
CA TRP A 211 11.05 16.63 -4.55
C TRP A 211 11.72 15.36 -4.01
N THR A 212 10.95 14.32 -3.85
CA THR A 212 11.45 12.99 -3.47
C THR A 212 10.78 11.92 -4.32
N VAL A 213 11.50 10.85 -4.64
CA VAL A 213 10.92 9.62 -5.19
C VAL A 213 10.38 8.81 -4.01
N ALA A 214 9.08 8.69 -3.93
CA ALA A 214 8.39 8.02 -2.83
C ALA A 214 8.01 6.57 -3.15
N ALA A 215 7.83 6.23 -4.42
CA ALA A 215 7.43 4.89 -4.82
C ALA A 215 7.80 4.60 -6.30
N THR A 216 7.85 3.32 -6.62
CA THR A 216 8.06 2.80 -7.98
C THR A 216 6.85 1.97 -8.40
N TYR A 217 6.46 2.09 -9.65
CA TYR A 217 5.46 1.26 -10.31
C TYR A 217 6.15 0.19 -11.16
N ASP A 218 5.50 -0.96 -11.34
CA ASP A 218 5.89 -2.00 -12.30
C ASP A 218 5.26 -1.74 -13.66
#